data_00b3afbf2c4a3fde601b65cdd121e015
#
_entry.id   00b3afbf2c4a3fde601b65cdd121e015
#
_cell.length_a   1.000
_cell.length_b   1.000
_cell.length_c   1.000
_cell.angle_alpha   90.00
_cell.angle_beta   90.00
_cell.angle_gamma   90.00
#
_symmetry.space_group_name_H-M   'P 1'
#
loop_
_entity.id
_entity.type
_entity.pdbx_description
1 polymer ?
#
loop_
_entity_poly.entity_id
_entity_poly.type
_entity_poly.pdbx_seq_one_letter_code
_entity_poly.pdbx_strand_id
1 'polypeptide(L)'
;MLCGTPVLAEYPDKPVTFLVPWPPGDLEDVLTRMIAEDFQAEHGVAAAVVNKPGGGGGPFPGAIEVANAPADGYTVGSFVIAVPVIGHKIDIPDLAPAKFDPLGIFLTYPFVLAASANAPYNSMEEMAEHAKSNELALGHFGAPLIPTRVSLAYAKTAGFEWGSEAAFDALDCNTLASGDADVINTTLQLVLPCLDDIKILASITDERIPLTPDTPTLGEVDPRLSITLWNGLFVHKDTPQEARDKIIASAKKTMLSERAQKLAKDTGAAVYWTDAKASAAQIVADQEAMGSLGELLQ
;
A
#
# COMPACT_ATOMS: atom_id res chain seq x y z
N MET A 1 20.90 17.95 -50.69
CA MET A 1 19.79 17.62 -49.81
C MET A 1 20.39 16.99 -48.54
N LEU A 2 20.44 17.75 -47.45
CA LEU A 2 20.86 17.24 -46.14
C LEU A 2 19.62 16.54 -45.52
N CYS A 3 19.61 15.22 -45.52
CA CYS A 3 18.65 14.45 -44.69
C CYS A 3 19.06 14.67 -43.24
N GLY A 4 18.42 15.60 -42.56
CA GLY A 4 18.49 15.68 -41.12
C GLY A 4 17.84 14.42 -40.57
N THR A 5 18.60 13.59 -39.86
CA THR A 5 18.05 12.54 -38.98
C THR A 5 17.17 13.24 -37.95
N PRO A 6 15.90 12.82 -37.77
CA PRO A 6 15.10 13.34 -36.68
C PRO A 6 15.84 13.03 -35.36
N VAL A 7 16.26 14.06 -34.66
CA VAL A 7 16.69 13.95 -33.27
C VAL A 7 15.41 13.63 -32.52
N LEU A 8 15.23 12.35 -32.11
CA LEU A 8 14.19 12.01 -31.14
C LEU A 8 14.49 12.82 -29.89
N ALA A 9 13.49 13.58 -29.40
CA ALA A 9 13.62 14.31 -28.16
C ALA A 9 13.95 13.33 -27.05
N GLU A 10 14.98 13.64 -26.26
CA GLU A 10 15.39 12.82 -25.14
C GLU A 10 14.30 12.83 -24.05
N TYR A 11 13.89 11.68 -23.55
CA TYR A 11 12.95 11.58 -22.44
C TYR A 11 13.59 12.14 -21.16
N PRO A 12 12.88 12.94 -20.29
CA PRO A 12 11.57 13.53 -20.54
C PRO A 12 11.67 14.88 -21.24
N ASP A 13 10.82 15.13 -22.23
CA ASP A 13 10.72 16.42 -22.94
C ASP A 13 9.40 17.17 -22.65
N LYS A 14 8.51 16.56 -21.85
CA LYS A 14 7.22 17.11 -21.41
C LYS A 14 6.91 16.68 -19.97
N PRO A 15 5.88 17.27 -19.33
CA PRO A 15 5.52 16.93 -17.95
C PRO A 15 5.23 15.46 -17.72
N VAL A 16 5.67 14.93 -16.56
CA VAL A 16 5.43 13.57 -16.10
C VAL A 16 4.38 13.58 -14.97
N THR A 17 3.41 12.68 -15.03
CA THR A 17 2.39 12.52 -14.00
C THR A 17 2.66 11.26 -13.19
N PHE A 18 2.74 11.41 -11.86
CA PHE A 18 2.73 10.32 -10.90
C PHE A 18 1.32 10.18 -10.34
N LEU A 19 0.65 9.07 -10.62
CA LEU A 19 -0.72 8.83 -10.19
C LEU A 19 -0.71 7.99 -8.90
N VAL A 20 -1.32 8.54 -7.85
CA VAL A 20 -1.50 7.90 -6.54
C VAL A 20 -2.99 7.62 -6.36
N PRO A 21 -3.43 6.36 -6.25
CA PRO A 21 -4.85 6.02 -6.14
C PRO A 21 -5.40 6.11 -4.70
N TRP A 22 -4.83 7.00 -3.90
CA TRP A 22 -5.20 7.25 -2.51
C TRP A 22 -5.27 8.75 -2.21
N PRO A 23 -5.90 9.15 -1.08
CA PRO A 23 -5.97 10.55 -0.66
C PRO A 23 -4.59 11.20 -0.49
N PRO A 24 -4.50 12.54 -0.63
CA PRO A 24 -3.29 13.26 -0.32
C PRO A 24 -2.91 13.13 1.17
N GLY A 25 -1.61 12.95 1.44
CA GLY A 25 -1.06 12.91 2.80
C GLY A 25 -0.80 11.51 3.34
N ASP A 26 -1.26 10.47 2.67
CA ASP A 26 -0.87 9.10 2.98
C ASP A 26 0.62 8.85 2.66
N LEU A 27 1.22 7.79 3.23
CA LEU A 27 2.66 7.54 3.13
C LEU A 27 3.16 7.46 1.68
N GLU A 28 2.43 6.74 0.83
CA GLU A 28 2.76 6.61 -0.59
C GLU A 28 2.62 7.93 -1.33
N ASP A 29 1.64 8.78 -0.98
CA ASP A 29 1.49 10.11 -1.57
C ASP A 29 2.68 11.00 -1.22
N VAL A 30 3.05 11.07 0.07
CA VAL A 30 4.17 11.87 0.54
C VAL A 30 5.49 11.43 -0.11
N LEU A 31 5.76 10.12 -0.15
CA LEU A 31 6.97 9.57 -0.78
C LEU A 31 6.98 9.78 -2.29
N THR A 32 5.83 9.61 -2.95
CA THR A 32 5.71 9.84 -4.40
C THR A 32 5.90 11.33 -4.75
N ARG A 33 5.45 12.25 -3.90
CA ARG A 33 5.75 13.69 -4.06
C ARG A 33 7.24 13.98 -3.94
N MET A 34 7.92 13.36 -2.98
CA MET A 34 9.38 13.49 -2.88
C MET A 34 10.07 13.00 -4.16
N ILE A 35 9.63 11.88 -4.75
CA ILE A 35 10.14 11.38 -6.03
C ILE A 35 9.87 12.39 -7.16
N ALA A 36 8.66 12.88 -7.27
CA ALA A 36 8.28 13.85 -8.31
C ALA A 36 9.08 15.16 -8.21
N GLU A 37 9.30 15.68 -7.00
CA GLU A 37 10.12 16.86 -6.74
C GLU A 37 11.57 16.65 -7.20
N ASP A 38 12.19 15.54 -6.82
CA ASP A 38 13.57 15.23 -7.22
C ASP A 38 13.67 14.97 -8.72
N PHE A 39 12.70 14.27 -9.31
CA PHE A 39 12.63 14.05 -10.76
C PHE A 39 12.54 15.38 -11.53
N GLN A 40 11.67 16.30 -11.08
CA GLN A 40 11.56 17.64 -11.66
C GLN A 40 12.88 18.42 -11.54
N ALA A 41 13.52 18.36 -10.38
CA ALA A 41 14.80 19.06 -10.15
C ALA A 41 15.94 18.50 -11.03
N GLU A 42 15.96 17.19 -11.27
CA GLU A 42 17.00 16.50 -12.06
C GLU A 42 16.83 16.71 -13.57
N HIS A 43 15.58 16.70 -14.06
CA HIS A 43 15.29 16.68 -15.49
C HIS A 43 14.76 18.00 -16.04
N GLY A 44 14.42 18.98 -15.20
CA GLY A 44 13.97 20.32 -15.63
C GLY A 44 12.58 20.34 -16.28
N VAL A 45 11.81 19.25 -16.18
CA VAL A 45 10.41 19.17 -16.63
C VAL A 45 9.48 19.12 -15.43
N ALA A 46 8.26 19.59 -15.57
CA ALA A 46 7.28 19.49 -14.50
C ALA A 46 6.97 18.04 -14.19
N ALA A 47 6.93 17.68 -12.90
CA ALA A 47 6.49 16.37 -12.42
C ALA A 47 5.40 16.59 -11.36
N ALA A 48 4.19 16.10 -11.64
CA ALA A 48 3.03 16.32 -10.79
C ALA A 48 2.54 15.00 -10.18
N VAL A 49 2.15 15.05 -8.91
CA VAL A 49 1.40 13.94 -8.27
C VAL A 49 -0.09 14.24 -8.39
N VAL A 50 -0.83 13.27 -8.93
CA VAL A 50 -2.29 13.32 -9.08
C VAL A 50 -2.91 12.23 -8.25
N ASN A 51 -3.74 12.61 -7.27
CA ASN A 51 -4.47 11.67 -6.44
C ASN A 51 -5.79 11.27 -7.10
N LYS A 52 -6.05 9.95 -7.15
CA LYS A 52 -7.28 9.36 -7.73
C LYS A 52 -7.86 8.31 -6.79
N PRO A 53 -8.31 8.72 -5.59
CA PRO A 53 -8.91 7.77 -4.65
C PRO A 53 -10.20 7.19 -5.25
N GLY A 54 -10.41 5.90 -5.03
CA GLY A 54 -11.57 5.19 -5.55
C GLY A 54 -12.72 5.05 -4.54
N GLY A 55 -12.65 5.74 -3.39
CA GLY A 55 -13.59 5.53 -2.30
C GLY A 55 -13.64 4.06 -1.90
N GLY A 56 -14.78 3.52 -1.58
CA GLY A 56 -14.96 2.10 -1.27
C GLY A 56 -14.51 1.12 -2.37
N GLY A 57 -14.15 1.60 -3.56
CA GLY A 57 -13.55 0.82 -4.66
C GLY A 57 -12.03 0.63 -4.54
N GLY A 58 -11.38 1.22 -3.54
CA GLY A 58 -9.94 1.11 -3.32
C GLY A 58 -9.10 1.71 -4.47
N PRO A 59 -7.91 1.15 -4.77
CA PRO A 59 -6.95 1.75 -5.71
C PRO A 59 -7.27 1.50 -7.20
N PHE A 60 -8.27 0.70 -7.52
CA PHE A 60 -8.47 0.19 -8.87
C PHE A 60 -8.87 1.26 -9.91
N PRO A 61 -9.72 2.27 -9.61
CA PRO A 61 -10.03 3.33 -10.56
C PRO A 61 -8.79 4.09 -11.04
N GLY A 62 -7.89 4.46 -10.13
CA GLY A 62 -6.62 5.08 -10.49
C GLY A 62 -5.69 4.14 -11.28
N ALA A 63 -5.64 2.86 -10.92
CA ALA A 63 -4.86 1.87 -11.64
C ALA A 63 -5.35 1.68 -13.09
N ILE A 64 -6.67 1.70 -13.33
CA ILE A 64 -7.28 1.64 -14.66
C ILE A 64 -6.83 2.84 -15.51
N GLU A 65 -6.74 4.04 -14.95
CA GLU A 65 -6.26 5.22 -15.66
C GLU A 65 -4.82 5.02 -16.17
N VAL A 66 -3.92 4.49 -15.32
CA VAL A 66 -2.53 4.18 -15.73
C VAL A 66 -2.50 3.04 -16.77
N ALA A 67 -3.35 2.01 -16.62
CA ALA A 67 -3.44 0.90 -17.56
C ALA A 67 -3.84 1.32 -18.98
N ASN A 68 -4.61 2.39 -19.08
CA ASN A 68 -5.10 2.93 -20.34
C ASN A 68 -4.30 4.15 -20.84
N ALA A 69 -3.30 4.60 -20.08
CA ALA A 69 -2.40 5.65 -20.49
C ALA A 69 -1.44 5.19 -21.62
N PRO A 70 -0.91 6.12 -22.44
CA PRO A 70 0.13 5.80 -23.41
C PRO A 70 1.35 5.13 -22.73
N ALA A 71 1.94 4.13 -23.39
CA ALA A 71 3.14 3.45 -22.93
C ALA A 71 4.42 4.26 -23.22
N ASP A 72 4.43 5.53 -22.89
CA ASP A 72 5.51 6.47 -23.22
C ASP A 72 6.32 6.93 -22.00
N GLY A 73 5.96 6.46 -20.80
CA GLY A 73 6.65 6.77 -19.55
C GLY A 73 6.19 8.08 -18.89
N TYR A 74 5.25 8.83 -19.47
CA TYR A 74 4.75 10.09 -18.87
C TYR A 74 3.62 9.91 -17.87
N THR A 75 3.15 8.67 -17.67
CA THR A 75 2.21 8.30 -16.62
C THR A 75 2.79 7.15 -15.81
N VAL A 76 3.07 7.40 -14.54
CA VAL A 76 3.67 6.48 -13.59
C VAL A 76 2.65 6.20 -12.48
N GLY A 77 2.36 4.95 -12.19
CA GLY A 77 1.49 4.56 -11.08
C GLY A 77 2.29 4.32 -9.80
N SER A 78 1.82 4.85 -8.69
CA SER A 78 2.31 4.50 -7.34
C SER A 78 1.28 3.58 -6.71
N PHE A 79 1.52 2.26 -6.72
CA PHE A 79 0.49 1.27 -6.43
C PHE A 79 0.82 0.43 -5.20
N VAL A 80 -0.20 0.24 -4.37
CA VAL A 80 -0.19 -0.77 -3.30
C VAL A 80 -0.23 -2.18 -3.88
N ILE A 81 0.27 -3.12 -3.11
CA ILE A 81 0.32 -4.56 -3.42
C ILE A 81 -0.97 -5.11 -4.07
N ALA A 82 -2.15 -4.63 -3.66
CA ALA A 82 -3.44 -5.11 -4.18
C ALA A 82 -3.56 -4.95 -5.70
N VAL A 83 -3.02 -3.87 -6.29
CA VAL A 83 -3.14 -3.62 -7.74
C VAL A 83 -2.47 -4.73 -8.56
N PRO A 84 -1.15 -5.01 -8.41
CA PRO A 84 -0.50 -6.03 -9.22
C PRO A 84 -0.79 -7.47 -8.77
N VAL A 85 -1.18 -7.69 -7.51
CA VAL A 85 -1.38 -9.04 -6.97
C VAL A 85 -2.79 -9.56 -7.22
N ILE A 86 -3.81 -8.74 -7.01
CA ILE A 86 -5.21 -9.16 -7.15
C ILE A 86 -5.99 -8.42 -8.24
N GLY A 87 -5.56 -7.22 -8.67
CA GLY A 87 -6.31 -6.39 -9.60
C GLY A 87 -6.72 -7.12 -10.89
N HIS A 88 -5.85 -7.98 -11.43
CA HIS A 88 -6.14 -8.79 -12.61
C HIS A 88 -7.03 -10.02 -12.34
N LYS A 89 -7.33 -10.34 -11.08
CA LYS A 89 -8.13 -11.51 -10.65
C LYS A 89 -9.56 -11.16 -10.22
N ILE A 90 -9.91 -9.87 -10.13
CA ILE A 90 -11.19 -9.40 -9.59
C ILE A 90 -12.13 -8.83 -10.67
N ASP A 91 -12.17 -9.47 -11.84
CA ASP A 91 -13.08 -9.14 -12.95
C ASP A 91 -13.09 -7.65 -13.38
N ILE A 92 -11.91 -7.00 -13.33
CA ILE A 92 -11.73 -5.66 -13.90
C ILE A 92 -11.08 -5.83 -15.28
N PRO A 93 -11.84 -5.67 -16.40
CA PRO A 93 -11.34 -5.95 -17.75
C PRO A 93 -10.09 -5.13 -18.12
N ASP A 94 -10.01 -3.89 -17.66
CA ASP A 94 -8.89 -2.99 -17.93
C ASP A 94 -7.57 -3.44 -17.27
N LEU A 95 -7.65 -4.24 -16.20
CA LEU A 95 -6.49 -4.78 -15.48
C LEU A 95 -6.17 -6.23 -15.84
N ALA A 96 -6.93 -6.85 -16.74
CA ALA A 96 -6.75 -8.23 -17.19
C ALA A 96 -6.46 -8.31 -18.72
N PRO A 97 -5.31 -8.86 -19.16
CA PRO A 97 -4.16 -9.30 -18.35
C PRO A 97 -3.39 -8.14 -17.72
N ALA A 98 -2.52 -8.44 -16.75
CA ALA A 98 -1.70 -7.42 -16.11
C ALA A 98 -0.95 -6.56 -17.14
N LYS A 99 -1.15 -5.24 -17.06
CA LYS A 99 -0.59 -4.28 -18.03
C LYS A 99 0.61 -3.52 -17.48
N PHE A 100 1.01 -3.80 -16.25
CA PHE A 100 2.04 -3.07 -15.55
C PHE A 100 3.32 -3.87 -15.41
N ASP A 101 4.45 -3.17 -15.52
CA ASP A 101 5.74 -3.65 -15.03
C ASP A 101 6.15 -2.82 -13.80
N PRO A 102 6.68 -3.46 -12.75
CA PRO A 102 7.24 -2.75 -11.62
C PRO A 102 8.54 -2.05 -12.02
N LEU A 103 8.73 -0.83 -11.57
CA LEU A 103 10.01 -0.14 -11.58
C LEU A 103 10.79 -0.41 -10.30
N GLY A 104 10.08 -0.52 -9.18
CA GLY A 104 10.64 -0.88 -7.88
C GLY A 104 9.60 -0.78 -6.78
N ILE A 105 9.73 -1.62 -5.75
CA ILE A 105 9.01 -1.51 -4.49
C ILE A 105 9.84 -0.62 -3.56
N PHE A 106 9.20 0.33 -2.87
CA PHE A 106 9.92 1.34 -2.11
C PHE A 106 9.40 1.59 -0.69
N LEU A 107 8.25 1.03 -0.33
CA LEU A 107 7.61 1.24 0.96
C LEU A 107 7.02 -0.08 1.46
N THR A 108 7.29 -0.43 2.72
CA THR A 108 6.46 -1.35 3.51
C THR A 108 5.66 -0.53 4.51
N TYR A 109 4.34 -0.71 4.47
CA TYR A 109 3.42 -0.01 5.35
C TYR A 109 3.46 -0.58 6.77
N PRO A 110 3.42 0.28 7.79
CA PRO A 110 3.27 -0.15 9.17
C PRO A 110 1.80 -0.42 9.51
N PHE A 111 1.16 -1.39 8.83
CA PHE A 111 -0.23 -1.73 9.13
C PHE A 111 -0.38 -2.36 10.51
N VAL A 112 -1.45 -1.99 11.20
CA VAL A 112 -1.78 -2.45 12.55
C VAL A 112 -3.27 -2.75 12.68
N LEU A 113 -3.59 -3.64 13.61
CA LEU A 113 -4.92 -3.82 14.16
C LEU A 113 -4.96 -3.08 15.50
N ALA A 114 -5.81 -2.08 15.61
CA ALA A 114 -5.91 -1.23 16.78
C ALA A 114 -7.33 -1.18 17.33
N ALA A 115 -7.44 -1.05 18.65
CA ALA A 115 -8.69 -0.90 19.39
C ALA A 115 -8.58 0.22 20.40
N SER A 116 -9.72 0.71 20.94
CA SER A 116 -9.72 1.67 22.04
C SER A 116 -8.93 1.14 23.26
N ALA A 117 -8.25 2.03 23.99
CA ALA A 117 -7.59 1.68 25.25
C ALA A 117 -8.59 1.08 26.29
N ASN A 118 -9.87 1.44 26.17
CA ASN A 118 -10.93 0.94 27.05
C ASN A 118 -11.50 -0.43 26.59
N ALA A 119 -11.06 -0.98 25.48
CA ALA A 119 -11.50 -2.31 25.04
C ALA A 119 -11.18 -3.38 26.11
N PRO A 120 -12.05 -4.38 26.32
CA PRO A 120 -11.89 -5.37 27.38
C PRO A 120 -10.86 -6.49 27.04
N TYR A 121 -10.02 -6.27 26.03
CA TYR A 121 -8.97 -7.18 25.56
C TYR A 121 -7.67 -6.42 25.30
N ASN A 122 -6.53 -7.10 25.40
CA ASN A 122 -5.19 -6.52 25.25
C ASN A 122 -4.32 -7.27 24.21
N SER A 123 -4.83 -8.36 23.62
CA SER A 123 -4.15 -9.11 22.58
C SER A 123 -5.14 -9.59 21.54
N MET A 124 -4.62 -10.12 20.43
CA MET A 124 -5.44 -10.71 19.38
C MET A 124 -6.24 -11.92 19.91
N GLU A 125 -5.64 -12.75 20.76
CA GLU A 125 -6.29 -13.92 21.35
C GLU A 125 -7.41 -13.52 22.31
N GLU A 126 -7.18 -12.52 23.18
CA GLU A 126 -8.21 -12.00 24.09
C GLU A 126 -9.36 -11.36 23.30
N MET A 127 -9.05 -10.62 22.24
CA MET A 127 -10.05 -10.04 21.33
C MET A 127 -10.89 -11.16 20.67
N ALA A 128 -10.24 -12.21 20.15
CA ALA A 128 -10.94 -13.31 19.51
C ALA A 128 -11.84 -14.06 20.49
N GLU A 129 -11.40 -14.28 21.75
CA GLU A 129 -12.22 -14.91 22.78
C GLU A 129 -13.44 -14.03 23.14
N HIS A 130 -13.22 -12.72 23.26
CA HIS A 130 -14.31 -11.75 23.50
C HIS A 130 -15.32 -11.76 22.36
N ALA A 131 -14.86 -11.81 21.10
CA ALA A 131 -15.68 -11.80 19.90
C ALA A 131 -16.61 -13.03 19.74
N LYS A 132 -16.30 -14.15 20.40
CA LYS A 132 -17.18 -15.35 20.39
C LYS A 132 -18.53 -15.12 21.08
N SER A 133 -18.63 -14.13 21.95
CA SER A 133 -19.84 -13.83 22.73
C SER A 133 -20.32 -12.37 22.56
N ASN A 134 -19.59 -11.55 21.83
CA ASN A 134 -19.89 -10.14 21.62
C ASN A 134 -19.68 -9.80 20.14
N GLU A 135 -20.55 -9.00 19.59
CA GLU A 135 -20.40 -8.47 18.24
C GLU A 135 -19.32 -7.38 18.24
N LEU A 136 -18.32 -7.49 17.37
CA LEU A 136 -17.29 -6.49 17.15
C LEU A 136 -17.37 -5.94 15.72
N ALA A 137 -17.31 -4.61 15.57
CA ALA A 137 -17.27 -3.94 14.29
C ALA A 137 -15.81 -3.77 13.82
N LEU A 138 -15.50 -4.22 12.59
CA LEU A 138 -14.21 -4.03 11.94
C LEU A 138 -14.26 -2.83 10.99
N GLY A 139 -13.43 -1.81 11.23
CA GLY A 139 -13.17 -0.73 10.27
C GLY A 139 -11.98 -1.07 9.38
N HIS A 140 -12.11 -0.85 8.05
CA HIS A 140 -11.08 -1.16 7.06
C HIS A 140 -11.14 -0.21 5.85
N PHE A 141 -10.10 -0.19 5.00
CA PHE A 141 -10.04 0.66 3.79
C PHE A 141 -10.77 0.07 2.57
N GLY A 142 -11.31 -1.14 2.67
CA GLY A 142 -12.04 -1.80 1.59
C GLY A 142 -11.97 -3.33 1.69
N ALA A 143 -13.09 -4.01 1.52
CA ALA A 143 -13.21 -5.46 1.65
C ALA A 143 -12.28 -6.29 0.74
N PRO A 144 -11.99 -5.90 -0.53
CA PRO A 144 -11.09 -6.67 -1.38
C PRO A 144 -9.61 -6.49 -1.03
N LEU A 145 -9.25 -5.50 -0.18
CA LEU A 145 -7.85 -5.20 0.13
C LEU A 145 -7.22 -6.27 1.01
N ILE A 146 -5.93 -6.48 0.81
CA ILE A 146 -5.18 -7.54 1.49
C ILE A 146 -5.21 -7.42 3.01
N PRO A 147 -5.00 -6.23 3.64
CA PRO A 147 -5.08 -6.11 5.09
C PRO A 147 -6.46 -6.48 5.64
N THR A 148 -7.54 -6.15 4.94
CA THR A 148 -8.90 -6.57 5.33
C THR A 148 -9.05 -8.08 5.24
N ARG A 149 -8.62 -8.69 4.14
CA ARG A 149 -8.68 -10.15 3.96
C ARG A 149 -7.89 -10.90 5.01
N VAL A 150 -6.75 -10.39 5.45
CA VAL A 150 -5.95 -10.94 6.55
C VAL A 150 -6.73 -10.87 7.87
N SER A 151 -7.40 -9.74 8.16
CA SER A 151 -8.25 -9.61 9.36
C SER A 151 -9.44 -10.56 9.36
N LEU A 152 -10.06 -10.76 8.20
CA LEU A 152 -11.17 -11.74 8.03
C LEU A 152 -10.67 -13.18 8.17
N ALA A 153 -9.49 -13.51 7.61
CA ALA A 153 -8.90 -14.82 7.75
C ALA A 153 -8.50 -15.11 9.20
N TYR A 154 -8.00 -14.11 9.94
CA TYR A 154 -7.75 -14.28 11.37
C TYR A 154 -9.04 -14.65 12.13
N ALA A 155 -10.15 -13.96 11.88
CA ALA A 155 -11.42 -14.30 12.52
C ALA A 155 -11.82 -15.76 12.30
N LYS A 156 -11.71 -16.22 11.05
CA LYS A 156 -11.97 -17.64 10.68
C LYS A 156 -11.05 -18.61 11.42
N THR A 157 -9.74 -18.34 11.44
CA THR A 157 -8.76 -19.24 12.08
C THR A 157 -8.88 -19.24 13.60
N ALA A 158 -9.28 -18.11 14.21
CA ALA A 158 -9.51 -17.96 15.64
C ALA A 158 -10.91 -18.40 16.11
N GLY A 159 -11.81 -18.72 15.15
CA GLY A 159 -13.14 -19.28 15.43
C GLY A 159 -14.17 -18.27 15.90
N PHE A 160 -14.14 -17.06 15.36
CA PHE A 160 -15.18 -16.04 15.56
C PHE A 160 -15.59 -15.41 14.22
N GLU A 161 -16.65 -14.60 14.24
CA GLU A 161 -17.10 -13.79 13.12
C GLU A 161 -17.15 -12.31 13.55
N TRP A 162 -16.77 -11.40 12.65
CA TRP A 162 -17.02 -9.98 12.87
C TRP A 162 -18.52 -9.72 12.84
N GLY A 163 -19.04 -8.99 13.84
CA GLY A 163 -20.46 -8.62 13.91
C GLY A 163 -20.87 -7.70 12.77
N SER A 164 -19.96 -6.81 12.35
CA SER A 164 -20.09 -5.98 11.16
C SER A 164 -18.72 -5.58 10.63
N GLU A 165 -18.70 -5.14 9.36
CA GLU A 165 -17.53 -4.55 8.73
C GLU A 165 -17.92 -3.32 7.92
N ALA A 166 -17.08 -2.28 7.93
CA ALA A 166 -17.31 -1.06 7.20
C ALA A 166 -16.03 -0.52 6.56
N ALA A 167 -16.16 -0.05 5.31
CA ALA A 167 -15.09 0.62 4.61
C ALA A 167 -15.10 2.13 4.90
N PHE A 168 -13.91 2.68 5.19
CA PHE A 168 -13.69 4.09 5.46
C PHE A 168 -12.63 4.65 4.52
N ASP A 169 -12.76 5.92 4.16
CA ASP A 169 -11.71 6.65 3.41
C ASP A 169 -10.53 7.05 4.33
N ALA A 170 -10.78 7.20 5.64
CA ALA A 170 -9.78 7.43 6.66
C ALA A 170 -10.08 6.58 7.91
N LEU A 171 -9.07 5.93 8.45
CA LEU A 171 -9.13 5.14 9.68
C LEU A 171 -8.10 5.68 10.65
N ASP A 172 -8.51 6.66 11.43
CA ASP A 172 -7.67 7.39 12.36
C ASP A 172 -8.19 7.30 13.82
N CYS A 173 -7.63 8.12 14.68
CA CYS A 173 -8.03 8.22 16.08
C CYS A 173 -9.53 8.48 16.27
N ASN A 174 -10.17 9.25 15.35
CA ASN A 174 -11.57 9.61 15.50
C ASN A 174 -12.49 8.41 15.27
N THR A 175 -12.13 7.49 14.39
CA THR A 175 -12.92 6.28 14.09
C THR A 175 -13.10 5.40 15.33
N LEU A 176 -12.04 5.23 16.14
CA LEU A 176 -12.12 4.52 17.42
C LEU A 176 -12.81 5.34 18.50
N ALA A 177 -12.56 6.66 18.56
CA ALA A 177 -13.12 7.54 19.58
C ALA A 177 -14.63 7.73 19.42
N SER A 178 -15.16 7.73 18.17
CA SER A 178 -16.59 7.83 17.89
C SER A 178 -17.36 6.52 18.16
N GLY A 179 -16.65 5.38 18.19
CA GLY A 179 -17.27 4.06 18.29
C GLY A 179 -17.86 3.57 16.95
N ASP A 180 -17.43 4.15 15.82
CA ASP A 180 -17.83 3.69 14.48
C ASP A 180 -17.26 2.31 14.16
N ALA A 181 -16.15 1.92 14.82
CA ALA A 181 -15.58 0.60 14.81
C ALA A 181 -14.97 0.25 16.19
N ASP A 182 -15.01 -1.03 16.56
CA ASP A 182 -14.37 -1.54 17.79
C ASP A 182 -12.89 -1.86 17.54
N VAL A 183 -12.59 -2.34 16.33
CA VAL A 183 -11.24 -2.62 15.86
C VAL A 183 -11.06 -2.00 14.47
N ILE A 184 -9.95 -1.32 14.26
CA ILE A 184 -9.58 -0.77 12.95
C ILE A 184 -8.34 -1.45 12.41
N ASN A 185 -8.37 -1.72 11.11
CA ASN A 185 -7.21 -2.15 10.35
C ASN A 185 -6.65 -0.94 9.60
N THR A 186 -5.61 -0.33 10.14
CA THR A 186 -5.08 0.96 9.67
C THR A 186 -3.56 0.98 9.62
N THR A 187 -2.98 2.07 9.16
CA THR A 187 -1.54 2.30 9.23
C THR A 187 -1.17 3.09 10.48
N LEU A 188 -0.03 2.73 11.10
CA LEU A 188 0.38 3.27 12.41
C LEU A 188 0.44 4.79 12.43
N GLN A 189 0.91 5.46 11.33
CA GLN A 189 1.00 6.92 11.29
C GLN A 189 -0.34 7.63 11.48
N LEU A 190 -1.46 7.02 11.11
CA LEU A 190 -2.80 7.61 11.26
C LEU A 190 -3.28 7.60 12.72
N VAL A 191 -2.71 6.74 13.54
CA VAL A 191 -3.07 6.59 14.96
C VAL A 191 -1.96 7.00 15.93
N LEU A 192 -0.78 7.43 15.43
CA LEU A 192 0.29 7.97 16.28
C LEU A 192 -0.19 9.11 17.21
N PRO A 193 -1.08 10.03 16.78
CA PRO A 193 -1.53 11.11 17.65
C PRO A 193 -2.30 10.67 18.89
N CYS A 194 -2.81 9.44 18.93
CA CYS A 194 -3.64 8.92 20.03
C CYS A 194 -3.13 7.59 20.60
N LEU A 195 -1.82 7.30 20.52
CA LEU A 195 -1.26 6.04 21.04
C LEU A 195 -1.58 5.77 22.51
N ASP A 196 -1.74 6.82 23.32
CA ASP A 196 -2.11 6.70 24.73
C ASP A 196 -3.59 6.31 24.94
N ASP A 197 -4.44 6.53 23.93
CA ASP A 197 -5.88 6.28 23.97
C ASP A 197 -6.29 4.97 23.25
N ILE A 198 -5.33 4.24 22.71
CA ILE A 198 -5.56 3.01 21.93
C ILE A 198 -4.65 1.87 22.38
N LYS A 199 -4.98 0.67 21.92
CA LYS A 199 -4.15 -0.54 22.00
C LYS A 199 -3.84 -1.00 20.61
N ILE A 200 -2.55 -1.22 20.30
CA ILE A 200 -2.14 -1.91 19.07
C ILE A 200 -2.10 -3.40 19.40
N LEU A 201 -3.00 -4.16 18.80
CA LEU A 201 -3.17 -5.59 19.09
C LEU A 201 -2.17 -6.46 18.33
N ALA A 202 -1.92 -6.12 17.06
CA ALA A 202 -0.91 -6.75 16.22
C ALA A 202 -0.50 -5.82 15.08
N SER A 203 0.69 -6.05 14.49
CA SER A 203 1.09 -5.46 13.22
C SER A 203 0.93 -6.47 12.07
N ILE A 204 0.64 -5.97 10.86
CA ILE A 204 0.62 -6.76 9.63
C ILE A 204 1.90 -6.44 8.85
N THR A 205 3.01 -6.89 9.40
CA THR A 205 4.38 -6.70 8.92
C THR A 205 5.16 -7.98 9.15
N ASP A 206 6.27 -8.19 8.44
CA ASP A 206 7.14 -9.36 8.64
C ASP A 206 7.90 -9.29 9.98
N GLU A 207 8.26 -8.08 10.39
CA GLU A 207 8.97 -7.82 11.64
C GLU A 207 8.17 -6.82 12.48
N ARG A 208 8.38 -6.84 13.79
CA ARG A 208 7.76 -5.88 14.70
C ARG A 208 8.16 -4.46 14.37
N ILE A 209 7.19 -3.54 14.40
CA ILE A 209 7.44 -2.13 14.11
C ILE A 209 8.29 -1.51 15.22
N PRO A 210 9.42 -0.83 14.88
CA PRO A 210 10.31 -0.27 15.91
C PRO A 210 9.66 0.75 16.87
N LEU A 211 8.58 1.43 16.44
CA LEU A 211 7.83 2.36 17.29
C LEU A 211 6.90 1.64 18.27
N THR A 212 6.57 0.37 18.02
CA THR A 212 5.71 -0.46 18.88
C THR A 212 6.36 -1.84 19.09
N PRO A 213 7.56 -1.92 19.71
CA PRO A 213 8.39 -3.13 19.73
C PRO A 213 7.78 -4.28 20.52
N ASP A 214 6.86 -3.97 21.45
CA ASP A 214 6.16 -4.96 22.25
C ASP A 214 4.94 -5.56 21.56
N THR A 215 4.48 -4.95 20.46
CA THR A 215 3.36 -5.44 19.66
C THR A 215 3.81 -6.60 18.77
N PRO A 216 3.18 -7.79 18.86
CA PRO A 216 3.51 -8.91 17.99
C PRO A 216 3.09 -8.63 16.54
N THR A 217 3.74 -9.28 15.59
CA THR A 217 3.20 -9.34 14.22
C THR A 217 2.04 -10.34 14.16
N LEU A 218 1.15 -10.17 13.20
CA LEU A 218 0.08 -11.15 12.99
C LEU A 218 0.63 -12.51 12.56
N GLY A 219 1.79 -12.55 11.89
CA GLY A 219 2.53 -13.77 11.59
C GLY A 219 3.11 -14.50 12.83
N GLU A 220 3.41 -13.78 13.92
CA GLU A 220 3.76 -14.40 15.21
C GLU A 220 2.53 -15.00 15.90
N VAL A 221 1.34 -14.39 15.71
CA VAL A 221 0.07 -14.91 16.24
C VAL A 221 -0.40 -16.14 15.45
N ASP A 222 -0.38 -16.05 14.13
CA ASP A 222 -0.70 -17.16 13.21
C ASP A 222 0.21 -17.10 11.97
N PRO A 223 1.19 -18.02 11.85
CA PRO A 223 2.14 -18.01 10.73
C PRO A 223 1.50 -18.05 9.32
N ARG A 224 0.25 -18.53 9.20
CA ARG A 224 -0.50 -18.56 7.93
C ARG A 224 -0.92 -17.17 7.46
N LEU A 225 -0.86 -16.18 8.34
CA LEU A 225 -1.27 -14.78 8.10
C LEU A 225 -0.08 -13.84 7.93
N SER A 226 1.15 -14.39 7.81
CA SER A 226 2.34 -13.60 7.52
C SER A 226 2.27 -13.05 6.11
N ILE A 227 2.19 -11.73 6.00
CA ILE A 227 2.19 -11.00 4.72
C ILE A 227 2.72 -9.59 4.93
N THR A 228 3.46 -9.10 3.94
CA THR A 228 3.98 -7.73 3.91
C THR A 228 3.14 -6.86 2.98
N LEU A 229 2.71 -5.73 3.48
CA LEU A 229 1.93 -4.76 2.72
C LEU A 229 2.86 -3.65 2.21
N TRP A 230 3.00 -3.54 0.89
CA TRP A 230 3.98 -2.66 0.25
C TRP A 230 3.37 -1.76 -0.83
N ASN A 231 4.13 -0.73 -1.21
CA ASN A 231 3.87 0.13 -2.36
C ASN A 231 5.08 0.16 -3.29
N GLY A 232 4.81 0.30 -4.59
CA GLY A 232 5.84 0.39 -5.61
C GLY A 232 5.47 1.34 -6.74
N LEU A 233 6.47 1.72 -7.54
CA LEU A 233 6.25 2.43 -8.80
C LEU A 233 6.07 1.44 -9.95
N PHE A 234 5.12 1.76 -10.82
CA PHE A 234 4.73 0.96 -11.97
C PHE A 234 4.56 1.84 -13.21
N VAL A 235 4.86 1.26 -14.35
CA VAL A 235 4.55 1.85 -15.66
C VAL A 235 3.84 0.82 -16.53
N HIS A 236 3.25 1.28 -17.64
CA HIS A 236 2.75 0.35 -18.65
C HIS A 236 3.90 -0.57 -19.14
N LYS A 237 3.60 -1.87 -19.32
CA LYS A 237 4.61 -2.90 -19.67
C LYS A 237 5.42 -2.58 -20.94
N ASP A 238 4.86 -1.83 -21.87
CA ASP A 238 5.51 -1.46 -23.13
C ASP A 238 6.25 -0.11 -23.06
N THR A 239 6.44 0.46 -21.85
CA THR A 239 7.18 1.72 -21.65
C THR A 239 8.64 1.56 -22.07
N PRO A 240 9.21 2.53 -22.84
CA PRO A 240 10.60 2.49 -23.28
C PRO A 240 11.60 2.42 -22.12
N GLN A 241 12.70 1.69 -22.34
CA GLN A 241 13.73 1.48 -21.32
C GLN A 241 14.35 2.78 -20.81
N GLU A 242 14.58 3.76 -21.69
CA GLU A 242 15.12 5.08 -21.32
C GLU A 242 14.25 5.78 -20.25
N ALA A 243 12.92 5.74 -20.42
CA ALA A 243 11.99 6.32 -19.45
C ALA A 243 12.05 5.59 -18.12
N ARG A 244 12.05 4.24 -18.17
CA ARG A 244 12.19 3.40 -16.97
C ARG A 244 13.46 3.74 -16.20
N ASP A 245 14.61 3.80 -16.87
CA ASP A 245 15.91 4.03 -16.24
C ASP A 245 15.97 5.38 -15.53
N LYS A 246 15.43 6.45 -16.16
CA LYS A 246 15.41 7.80 -15.56
C LYS A 246 14.48 7.87 -14.35
N ILE A 247 13.29 7.27 -14.42
CA ILE A 247 12.36 7.22 -13.27
C ILE A 247 12.97 6.43 -12.12
N ILE A 248 13.55 5.25 -12.41
CA ILE A 248 14.21 4.39 -11.40
C ILE A 248 15.35 5.14 -10.72
N ALA A 249 16.20 5.83 -11.49
CA ALA A 249 17.35 6.55 -10.93
C ALA A 249 16.93 7.62 -9.92
N SER A 250 15.97 8.48 -10.28
CA SER A 250 15.44 9.50 -9.39
C SER A 250 14.74 8.89 -8.18
N ALA A 251 13.85 7.92 -8.38
CA ALA A 251 13.09 7.30 -7.30
C ALA A 251 14.01 6.59 -6.28
N LYS A 252 14.98 5.80 -6.75
CA LYS A 252 15.94 5.12 -5.87
C LYS A 252 16.74 6.12 -5.04
N LYS A 253 17.25 7.19 -5.66
CA LYS A 253 18.01 8.23 -4.96
C LYS A 253 17.15 8.90 -3.89
N THR A 254 15.89 9.23 -4.22
CA THR A 254 14.94 9.84 -3.30
C THR A 254 14.67 8.95 -2.10
N MET A 255 14.38 7.66 -2.31
CA MET A 255 14.08 6.73 -1.22
C MET A 255 15.26 6.51 -0.26
N LEU A 256 16.49 6.62 -0.76
CA LEU A 256 17.70 6.52 0.07
C LEU A 256 18.12 7.86 0.69
N SER A 257 17.38 8.94 0.46
CA SER A 257 17.69 10.27 1.02
C SER A 257 17.35 10.38 2.50
N GLU A 258 18.03 11.29 3.21
CA GLU A 258 17.80 11.54 4.64
C GLU A 258 16.34 11.91 4.92
N ARG A 259 15.66 12.68 4.03
CA ARG A 259 14.26 13.09 4.23
C ARG A 259 13.31 11.90 4.16
N ALA A 260 13.51 10.96 3.24
CA ALA A 260 12.68 9.76 3.14
C ALA A 260 12.93 8.80 4.30
N GLN A 261 14.20 8.62 4.72
CA GLN A 261 14.57 7.80 5.87
C GLN A 261 14.08 8.40 7.21
N LYS A 262 14.03 9.73 7.29
CA LYS A 262 13.42 10.40 8.46
C LYS A 262 11.91 10.11 8.53
N LEU A 263 11.19 10.21 7.41
CA LEU A 263 9.77 9.87 7.37
C LEU A 263 9.53 8.43 7.81
N ALA A 264 10.34 7.48 7.32
CA ALA A 264 10.28 6.08 7.73
C ALA A 264 10.40 5.93 9.25
N LYS A 265 11.41 6.56 9.86
CA LYS A 265 11.63 6.52 11.30
C LYS A 265 10.49 7.15 12.10
N ASP A 266 9.95 8.28 11.62
CA ASP A 266 8.91 9.03 12.32
C ASP A 266 7.54 8.32 12.26
N THR A 267 7.31 7.45 11.28
CA THR A 267 6.02 6.80 11.02
C THR A 267 6.00 5.30 11.31
N GLY A 268 7.17 4.70 11.54
CA GLY A 268 7.29 3.24 11.68
C GLY A 268 7.26 2.47 10.36
N ALA A 269 7.20 3.17 9.23
CA ALA A 269 7.28 2.55 7.90
C ALA A 269 8.70 2.08 7.58
N ALA A 270 8.86 1.12 6.68
CA ALA A 270 10.15 0.83 6.08
C ALA A 270 10.21 1.46 4.68
N VAL A 271 11.20 2.34 4.44
CA VAL A 271 11.45 2.98 3.15
C VAL A 271 12.77 2.51 2.59
N TYR A 272 12.75 1.96 1.39
CA TYR A 272 13.89 1.32 0.74
C TYR A 272 13.72 1.37 -0.79
N TRP A 273 14.55 0.67 -1.52
CA TRP A 273 14.38 0.45 -2.96
C TRP A 273 14.72 -0.98 -3.34
N THR A 274 13.73 -1.73 -3.80
CA THR A 274 13.89 -3.03 -4.42
C THR A 274 13.85 -2.86 -5.95
N ASP A 275 14.80 -3.44 -6.66
CA ASP A 275 14.84 -3.30 -8.12
C ASP A 275 13.67 -4.01 -8.83
N ALA A 276 13.48 -3.68 -10.11
CA ALA A 276 12.36 -4.18 -10.92
C ALA A 276 12.29 -5.72 -10.96
N LYS A 277 13.44 -6.41 -11.04
CA LYS A 277 13.50 -7.86 -11.11
C LYS A 277 13.07 -8.50 -9.79
N ALA A 278 13.61 -8.01 -8.68
CA ALA A 278 13.24 -8.50 -7.35
C ALA A 278 11.80 -8.14 -7.01
N SER A 279 11.32 -6.95 -7.42
CA SER A 279 9.91 -6.55 -7.26
C SER A 279 8.95 -7.45 -8.05
N ALA A 280 9.30 -7.84 -9.27
CA ALA A 280 8.52 -8.79 -10.05
C ALA A 280 8.46 -10.17 -9.37
N ALA A 281 9.58 -10.64 -8.81
CA ALA A 281 9.62 -11.91 -8.06
C ALA A 281 8.76 -11.83 -6.78
N GLN A 282 8.78 -10.69 -6.08
CA GLN A 282 7.93 -10.47 -4.90
C GLN A 282 6.44 -10.53 -5.28
N ILE A 283 6.04 -9.88 -6.37
CA ILE A 283 4.64 -9.92 -6.84
C ILE A 283 4.17 -11.36 -7.09
N VAL A 284 5.02 -12.21 -7.68
CA VAL A 284 4.68 -13.63 -7.92
C VAL A 284 4.52 -14.37 -6.60
N ALA A 285 5.43 -14.19 -5.65
CA ALA A 285 5.35 -14.81 -4.33
C ALA A 285 4.08 -14.37 -3.58
N ASP A 286 3.74 -13.08 -3.65
CA ASP A 286 2.53 -12.54 -3.01
C ASP A 286 1.24 -13.08 -3.68
N GLN A 287 1.26 -13.32 -4.99
CA GLN A 287 0.12 -13.95 -5.68
C GLN A 287 -0.12 -15.40 -5.21
N GLU A 288 0.95 -16.13 -4.89
CA GLU A 288 0.87 -17.48 -4.32
C GLU A 288 0.37 -17.42 -2.85
N ALA A 289 0.92 -16.52 -2.04
CA ALA A 289 0.47 -16.30 -0.66
C ALA A 289 -1.01 -15.92 -0.59
N MET A 290 -1.48 -15.07 -1.53
CA MET A 290 -2.91 -14.71 -1.63
C MET A 290 -3.81 -15.89 -2.01
N GLY A 291 -3.29 -16.88 -2.73
CA GLY A 291 -3.99 -18.15 -2.98
C GLY A 291 -4.26 -18.90 -1.68
N SER A 292 -3.24 -19.07 -0.86
CA SER A 292 -3.33 -19.72 0.45
C SER A 292 -4.25 -18.95 1.43
N LEU A 293 -4.16 -17.62 1.46
CA LEU A 293 -5.09 -16.79 2.25
C LEU A 293 -6.54 -16.95 1.78
N GLY A 294 -6.75 -17.07 0.46
CA GLY A 294 -8.08 -17.33 -0.12
C GLY A 294 -8.70 -18.66 0.33
N GLU A 295 -7.89 -19.69 0.54
CA GLU A 295 -8.33 -21.00 1.06
C GLU A 295 -8.81 -20.87 2.51
N LEU A 296 -8.17 -20.05 3.34
CA LEU A 296 -8.60 -19.79 4.72
C LEU A 296 -9.95 -19.05 4.80
N LEU A 297 -10.32 -18.32 3.74
CA LEU A 297 -11.58 -17.55 3.69
C LEU A 297 -12.77 -18.35 3.15
N GLN A 298 -12.55 -19.56 2.62
CA GLN A 298 -13.62 -20.47 2.20
C GLN A 298 -14.22 -21.22 3.39
#